data_0ffb2ae6d16ddc327e1e4553157954bb
#
_entry.id   0ffb2ae6d16ddc327e1e4553157954bb
#
_cell.length_a   1.000
_cell.length_b   1.000
_cell.length_c   1.000
_cell.angle_alpha   90.00
_cell.angle_beta   90.00
_cell.angle_gamma   90.00
#
_symmetry.space_group_name_H-M   'P 1'
#
loop_
_entity.id
_entity.type
_entity.pdbx_description
1 polymer ?
#
loop_
_entity_poly.entity_id
_entity_poly.type
_entity_poly.pdbx_seq_one_letter_code
_entity_poly.pdbx_strand_id
1 'polypeptide(L)'
;MKVRVFDCDHEKDLEEAVNSFILGKEIVDIKYQVSIGVCGEEQLYCFSAMIIYIDKGWCILKKNSFINGALIATIGIVITKFLGIIYVIPFYAIIGESSIALYGYAYTIYNLFLSLSTVGIPPAMSKLISEYNTLEYYNTKERAYKLGKRLLIVLGIILFIIMFLGAPLIANQIMGDNTGGNSKESITFVIRIISTAILIVPYLSVTKGYLQGHKFITPPSISQVLEQIVRISVILIGSYLCMRVFKVGVVNAVGVAVFGATIGALVALIYLLIKIHKNKKVIILQAEAKEEEKKITNKAIIKKLLIYSVPFISFGLALSVYDYIDMTTIINTLTKIGFKTKDAESIIGVINTTGNKLNSVVLAISTGLMTSLVPNITASFVKGDKKDVKKKVEQSFLMLLYVTMPMAFGLSILAGPVFNAFYGASKWGPKVFCFTIFVALFRCMFTTSISIAQSLNKFKNVFLSIITGILVKLILQVPMIYLFNKIGLRPFWGATFATLLGLTTSVITNLVVINKTVNLDFKEYFKKMFKFVYPLILMIITLNVMKIFIPLNTTGRLNSIVLIIIYGLVGALIYFTLTIKNGIFKEIFGDKIFKKLRKVKH
;
A
#
# COMPACT_ATOMS: atom_id res chain seq x y z
N MET A 1 -29.15 -15.40 23.29
CA MET A 1 -28.95 -15.65 24.72
C MET A 1 -27.96 -16.78 24.88
N LYS A 2 -26.89 -16.60 25.66
CA LYS A 2 -25.85 -17.61 25.92
C LYS A 2 -25.62 -17.70 27.42
N VAL A 3 -25.08 -18.81 27.86
CA VAL A 3 -24.73 -19.04 29.26
C VAL A 3 -23.25 -19.36 29.35
N ARG A 4 -22.57 -18.82 30.34
CA ARG A 4 -21.18 -19.14 30.71
C ARG A 4 -21.12 -19.41 32.21
N VAL A 5 -20.46 -20.48 32.60
CA VAL A 5 -20.21 -20.81 33.99
C VAL A 5 -18.73 -20.63 34.28
N PHE A 6 -18.42 -20.10 35.43
CA PHE A 6 -17.08 -19.96 36.00
C PHE A 6 -17.06 -20.65 37.35
N ASP A 7 -16.04 -21.44 37.59
CA ASP A 7 -15.79 -22.13 38.87
C ASP A 7 -14.35 -21.81 39.28
N CYS A 8 -14.17 -21.30 40.48
CA CYS A 8 -12.86 -20.94 41.03
C CYS A 8 -12.75 -21.33 42.50
N ASP A 9 -11.54 -21.61 42.94
CA ASP A 9 -11.28 -22.01 44.34
C ASP A 9 -11.20 -20.78 45.28
N HIS A 10 -11.05 -19.57 44.72
CA HIS A 10 -11.03 -18.32 45.47
C HIS A 10 -11.99 -17.28 44.89
N GLU A 11 -12.65 -16.52 45.78
CA GLU A 11 -13.63 -15.51 45.43
C GLU A 11 -13.03 -14.40 44.54
N LYS A 12 -11.79 -13.97 44.81
CA LYS A 12 -11.10 -12.95 44.01
C LYS A 12 -10.82 -13.40 42.58
N ASP A 13 -10.47 -14.68 42.38
CA ASP A 13 -10.21 -15.23 41.05
C ASP A 13 -11.51 -15.32 40.26
N LEU A 14 -12.65 -15.67 40.93
CA LEU A 14 -13.94 -15.63 40.32
C LEU A 14 -14.38 -14.22 39.94
N GLU A 15 -14.16 -13.24 40.81
CA GLU A 15 -14.46 -11.84 40.56
C GLU A 15 -13.68 -11.32 39.33
N GLU A 16 -12.38 -11.59 39.24
CA GLU A 16 -11.55 -11.20 38.10
C GLU A 16 -11.98 -11.88 36.80
N ALA A 17 -12.29 -13.18 36.85
CA ALA A 17 -12.77 -13.94 35.71
C ALA A 17 -14.14 -13.42 35.22
N VAL A 18 -15.06 -13.16 36.11
CA VAL A 18 -16.41 -12.62 35.82
C VAL A 18 -16.26 -11.19 35.27
N ASN A 19 -15.55 -10.31 35.94
CA ASN A 19 -15.36 -8.92 35.52
C ASN A 19 -14.69 -8.83 34.14
N SER A 20 -13.71 -9.68 33.84
CA SER A 20 -13.08 -9.75 32.52
C SER A 20 -14.04 -10.24 31.43
N PHE A 21 -14.96 -11.13 31.78
CA PHE A 21 -15.89 -11.73 30.84
C PHE A 21 -17.10 -10.85 30.51
N ILE A 22 -17.65 -10.12 31.48
CA ILE A 22 -18.84 -9.26 31.31
C ILE A 22 -18.54 -8.01 30.49
N LEU A 23 -17.26 -7.66 30.34
CA LEU A 23 -16.84 -6.50 29.56
C LEU A 23 -17.37 -6.57 28.12
N GLY A 24 -18.28 -5.65 27.81
CA GLY A 24 -18.84 -5.51 26.45
C GLY A 24 -19.97 -6.48 26.09
N LYS A 25 -20.53 -7.21 27.06
CA LYS A 25 -21.72 -8.06 26.88
C LYS A 25 -22.93 -7.44 27.53
N GLU A 26 -24.10 -7.72 26.99
CA GLU A 26 -25.36 -7.37 27.66
C GLU A 26 -25.71 -8.50 28.60
N ILE A 27 -25.52 -8.24 29.88
CA ILE A 27 -25.79 -9.21 30.93
C ILE A 27 -27.30 -9.19 31.22
N VAL A 28 -27.91 -10.36 31.13
CA VAL A 28 -29.32 -10.57 31.44
C VAL A 28 -29.48 -10.94 32.90
N ASP A 29 -28.61 -11.84 33.39
CA ASP A 29 -28.64 -12.32 34.77
C ASP A 29 -27.28 -12.90 35.16
N ILE A 30 -26.93 -12.81 36.45
CA ILE A 30 -25.75 -13.45 37.04
C ILE A 30 -26.24 -14.21 38.29
N LYS A 31 -26.07 -15.52 38.25
CA LYS A 31 -26.34 -16.37 39.41
C LYS A 31 -25.04 -16.79 40.05
N TYR A 32 -24.94 -16.56 41.35
CA TYR A 32 -23.77 -16.88 42.15
C TYR A 32 -24.10 -17.98 43.14
N GLN A 33 -23.17 -18.93 43.33
CA GLN A 33 -23.30 -20.01 44.28
C GLN A 33 -21.93 -20.34 44.90
N VAL A 34 -21.92 -20.60 46.19
CA VAL A 34 -20.75 -21.14 46.91
C VAL A 34 -21.09 -22.56 47.34
N SER A 35 -20.22 -23.48 46.99
CA SER A 35 -20.31 -24.89 47.42
C SER A 35 -19.14 -25.16 48.38
N ILE A 36 -19.41 -25.85 49.46
CA ILE A 36 -18.42 -26.25 50.45
C ILE A 36 -18.33 -27.77 50.41
N GLY A 37 -17.18 -28.30 50.07
CA GLY A 37 -16.84 -29.72 50.16
C GLY A 37 -15.94 -29.96 51.40
N VAL A 38 -16.14 -31.04 52.10
CA VAL A 38 -15.27 -31.46 53.19
C VAL A 38 -14.49 -32.68 52.72
N CYS A 39 -13.16 -32.56 52.70
CA CYS A 39 -12.26 -33.66 52.36
C CYS A 39 -11.26 -33.86 53.50
N GLY A 40 -11.58 -34.87 54.38
CA GLY A 40 -10.81 -35.05 55.63
C GLY A 40 -11.04 -33.91 56.62
N GLU A 41 -9.98 -33.25 57.08
CA GLU A 41 -10.05 -32.09 57.98
C GLU A 41 -10.06 -30.74 57.25
N GLU A 42 -9.93 -30.74 55.93
CA GLU A 42 -9.88 -29.51 55.12
C GLU A 42 -11.26 -29.18 54.51
N GLN A 43 -11.64 -27.90 54.58
CA GLN A 43 -12.83 -27.36 53.90
C GLN A 43 -12.40 -26.78 52.56
N LEU A 44 -12.90 -27.35 51.45
CA LEU A 44 -12.69 -26.84 50.09
C LEU A 44 -13.89 -25.98 49.70
N TYR A 45 -13.63 -24.74 49.33
CA TYR A 45 -14.63 -23.81 48.82
C TYR A 45 -14.57 -23.78 47.31
N CYS A 46 -15.71 -23.90 46.65
CA CYS A 46 -15.86 -23.68 45.22
C CYS A 46 -16.83 -22.52 44.99
N PHE A 47 -16.34 -21.44 44.40
CA PHE A 47 -17.10 -20.26 44.09
C PHE A 47 -17.50 -20.32 42.61
N SER A 48 -18.82 -20.42 42.34
CA SER A 48 -19.35 -20.57 40.97
C SER A 48 -20.20 -19.37 40.57
N ALA A 49 -20.03 -18.87 39.36
CA ALA A 49 -20.88 -17.85 38.78
C ALA A 49 -21.40 -18.29 37.41
N MET A 50 -22.74 -18.32 37.25
CA MET A 50 -23.38 -18.52 35.95
C MET A 50 -23.86 -17.20 35.39
N ILE A 51 -23.34 -16.82 34.24
CA ILE A 51 -23.69 -15.59 33.56
C ILE A 51 -24.57 -15.88 32.35
N ILE A 52 -25.75 -15.30 32.33
CA ILE A 52 -26.68 -15.32 31.21
C ILE A 52 -26.53 -14.00 30.47
N TYR A 53 -26.13 -14.05 29.18
CA TYR A 53 -25.81 -12.86 28.42
C TYR A 53 -26.27 -12.91 26.96
N ILE A 54 -26.41 -11.74 26.35
CA ILE A 54 -26.65 -11.59 24.93
C ILE A 54 -25.32 -11.14 24.31
N ASP A 55 -24.79 -11.94 23.37
CA ASP A 55 -23.59 -11.63 22.63
C ASP A 55 -23.94 -10.67 21.50
N LYS A 56 -23.65 -9.38 21.68
CA LYS A 56 -23.81 -8.37 20.62
C LYS A 56 -22.66 -8.52 19.61
N GLY A 57 -22.55 -9.69 18.99
CA GLY A 57 -21.40 -10.19 18.25
C GLY A 57 -20.82 -9.31 17.14
N TRP A 58 -21.53 -8.29 16.66
CA TRP A 58 -21.08 -7.40 15.58
C TRP A 58 -20.68 -5.99 16.03
N CYS A 59 -20.99 -5.60 17.26
CA CYS A 59 -20.76 -4.23 17.75
C CYS A 59 -19.53 -4.08 18.64
N ILE A 60 -19.03 -5.14 19.26
CA ILE A 60 -17.96 -5.08 20.27
C ILE A 60 -16.58 -5.16 19.60
N LEU A 61 -15.69 -4.24 19.97
CA LEU A 61 -14.29 -4.30 19.57
C LEU A 61 -13.59 -5.44 20.34
N LYS A 62 -13.07 -6.43 19.59
CA LYS A 62 -12.20 -7.47 20.16
C LYS A 62 -10.75 -7.15 19.83
N LYS A 63 -9.86 -7.26 20.83
CA LYS A 63 -8.41 -7.18 20.59
C LYS A 63 -7.99 -8.36 19.72
N ASN A 64 -7.24 -8.08 18.67
CA ASN A 64 -6.72 -9.12 17.79
C ASN A 64 -5.41 -9.68 18.38
N SER A 65 -5.24 -11.00 18.33
CA SER A 65 -3.90 -11.57 18.49
C SER A 65 -3.01 -11.06 17.36
N PHE A 66 -1.69 -11.03 17.57
CA PHE A 66 -0.73 -10.51 16.58
C PHE A 66 -0.90 -11.18 15.21
N ILE A 67 -1.00 -12.51 15.18
CA ILE A 67 -1.13 -13.28 13.93
C ILE A 67 -2.48 -13.01 13.25
N ASN A 68 -3.59 -13.09 13.99
CA ASN A 68 -4.92 -12.85 13.42
C ASN A 68 -5.07 -11.40 12.95
N GLY A 69 -4.52 -10.44 13.67
CA GLY A 69 -4.53 -9.04 13.28
C GLY A 69 -3.76 -8.80 11.97
N ALA A 70 -2.57 -9.39 11.85
CA ALA A 70 -1.77 -9.29 10.63
C ALA A 70 -2.47 -9.95 9.43
N LEU A 71 -3.11 -11.10 9.59
CA LEU A 71 -3.88 -11.75 8.54
C LEU A 71 -5.06 -10.90 8.09
N ILE A 72 -5.86 -10.36 9.02
CA ILE A 72 -7.01 -9.50 8.70
C ILE A 72 -6.56 -8.25 7.96
N ALA A 73 -5.48 -7.59 8.41
CA ALA A 73 -4.94 -6.43 7.73
C ALA A 73 -4.46 -6.77 6.31
N THR A 74 -3.76 -7.89 6.15
CA THR A 74 -3.26 -8.34 4.84
C THR A 74 -4.40 -8.64 3.88
N ILE A 75 -5.43 -9.37 4.32
CA ILE A 75 -6.62 -9.67 3.51
C ILE A 75 -7.33 -8.36 3.11
N GLY A 76 -7.51 -7.42 4.03
CA GLY A 76 -8.09 -6.11 3.74
C GLY A 76 -7.31 -5.34 2.67
N ILE A 77 -5.98 -5.34 2.75
CA ILE A 77 -5.09 -4.70 1.77
C ILE A 77 -5.21 -5.40 0.40
N VAL A 78 -5.20 -6.73 0.36
CA VAL A 78 -5.32 -7.49 -0.90
C VAL A 78 -6.66 -7.21 -1.58
N ILE A 79 -7.77 -7.26 -0.84
CA ILE A 79 -9.10 -6.95 -1.36
C ILE A 79 -9.13 -5.53 -1.94
N THR A 80 -8.65 -4.52 -1.21
CA THR A 80 -8.66 -3.12 -1.69
C THR A 80 -7.79 -2.92 -2.92
N LYS A 81 -6.64 -3.60 -3.03
CA LYS A 81 -5.79 -3.54 -4.23
C LYS A 81 -6.48 -4.21 -5.43
N PHE A 82 -7.09 -5.37 -5.22
CA PHE A 82 -7.81 -6.09 -6.27
C PHE A 82 -8.99 -5.27 -6.81
N LEU A 83 -9.82 -4.74 -5.94
CA LEU A 83 -10.88 -3.81 -6.28
C LEU A 83 -10.34 -2.57 -7.01
N GLY A 84 -9.17 -2.05 -6.56
CA GLY A 84 -8.47 -0.90 -7.16
C GLY A 84 -7.91 -1.15 -8.56
N ILE A 85 -7.81 -2.38 -9.02
CA ILE A 85 -7.42 -2.73 -10.39
C ILE A 85 -8.67 -2.90 -11.27
N ILE A 86 -9.66 -3.64 -10.77
CA ILE A 86 -10.83 -4.02 -11.56
C ILE A 86 -11.68 -2.82 -11.97
N TYR A 87 -11.92 -1.84 -11.09
CA TYR A 87 -12.81 -0.72 -11.41
C TYR A 87 -12.32 0.15 -12.58
N VAL A 88 -11.01 0.19 -12.82
CA VAL A 88 -10.44 1.02 -13.88
C VAL A 88 -10.87 0.51 -15.26
N ILE A 89 -11.17 -0.77 -15.39
CA ILE A 89 -11.64 -1.38 -16.64
C ILE A 89 -12.97 -0.74 -17.12
N PRO A 90 -14.07 -0.82 -16.35
CA PRO A 90 -15.32 -0.18 -16.75
C PRO A 90 -15.23 1.35 -16.73
N PHE A 91 -14.44 1.94 -15.83
CA PHE A 91 -14.23 3.38 -15.79
C PHE A 91 -13.58 3.91 -17.08
N TYR A 92 -12.51 3.23 -17.55
CA TYR A 92 -11.86 3.56 -18.81
C TYR A 92 -12.82 3.45 -20.00
N ALA A 93 -13.67 2.43 -20.00
CA ALA A 93 -14.70 2.26 -21.05
C ALA A 93 -15.76 3.37 -21.05
N ILE A 94 -16.04 3.98 -19.90
CA ILE A 94 -17.01 5.08 -19.76
C ILE A 94 -16.44 6.40 -20.23
N ILE A 95 -15.21 6.77 -19.81
CA ILE A 95 -14.64 8.11 -20.04
C ILE A 95 -13.70 8.20 -21.25
N GLY A 96 -13.15 7.06 -21.71
CA GLY A 96 -12.23 6.98 -22.85
C GLY A 96 -10.76 7.25 -22.51
N GLU A 97 -9.87 7.01 -23.50
CA GLU A 97 -8.42 7.01 -23.34
C GLU A 97 -7.85 8.41 -23.01
N SER A 98 -8.28 9.45 -23.72
CA SER A 98 -7.76 10.81 -23.52
C SER A 98 -8.14 11.41 -22.16
N SER A 99 -9.31 11.03 -21.64
CA SER A 99 -9.84 11.58 -20.38
C SER A 99 -9.29 10.91 -19.15
N ILE A 100 -8.68 9.72 -19.30
CA ILE A 100 -8.02 9.04 -18.16
C ILE A 100 -6.80 9.82 -17.66
N ALA A 101 -6.17 10.63 -18.53
CA ALA A 101 -5.11 11.52 -18.13
C ALA A 101 -5.60 12.58 -17.14
N LEU A 102 -6.78 13.19 -17.38
CA LEU A 102 -7.39 14.18 -16.49
C LEU A 102 -7.62 13.61 -15.07
N TYR A 103 -8.13 12.37 -15.00
CA TYR A 103 -8.23 11.63 -13.73
C TYR A 103 -6.85 11.41 -13.10
N GLY A 104 -5.85 11.04 -13.90
CA GLY A 104 -4.47 10.84 -13.47
C GLY A 104 -3.84 12.09 -12.87
N TYR A 105 -4.04 13.25 -13.48
CA TYR A 105 -3.53 14.54 -12.98
C TYR A 105 -4.06 14.82 -11.56
N ALA A 106 -5.38 14.71 -11.38
CA ALA A 106 -5.99 14.91 -10.08
C ALA A 106 -5.41 13.97 -9.00
N TYR A 107 -5.30 12.68 -9.32
CA TYR A 107 -4.79 11.67 -8.37
C TYR A 107 -3.28 11.80 -8.10
N THR A 108 -2.47 12.22 -9.06
CA THR A 108 -1.03 12.44 -8.85
C THR A 108 -0.81 13.56 -7.84
N ILE A 109 -1.49 14.70 -8.01
CA ILE A 109 -1.43 15.82 -7.06
C ILE A 109 -1.99 15.42 -5.70
N TYR A 110 -3.15 14.77 -5.68
CA TYR A 110 -3.75 14.28 -4.44
C TYR A 110 -2.81 13.36 -3.67
N ASN A 111 -2.16 12.40 -4.34
CA ASN A 111 -1.22 11.48 -3.70
C ASN A 111 0.00 12.19 -3.12
N LEU A 112 0.49 13.26 -3.77
CA LEU A 112 1.57 14.09 -3.24
C LEU A 112 1.17 14.74 -1.90
N PHE A 113 0.02 15.42 -1.87
CA PHE A 113 -0.50 16.05 -0.65
C PHE A 113 -0.92 15.04 0.42
N LEU A 114 -1.47 13.90 -0.02
CA LEU A 114 -1.82 12.78 0.86
C LEU A 114 -0.58 12.20 1.54
N SER A 115 0.52 12.05 0.82
CA SER A 115 1.79 11.54 1.35
C SER A 115 2.36 12.45 2.44
N LEU A 116 2.20 13.77 2.28
CA LEU A 116 2.58 14.77 3.30
C LEU A 116 1.76 14.66 4.57
N SER A 117 0.46 14.37 4.45
CA SER A 117 -0.50 14.49 5.55
C SER A 117 -0.86 13.17 6.24
N THR A 118 -0.65 12.01 5.58
CA THR A 118 -1.29 10.78 6.08
C THR A 118 -0.45 9.51 6.08
N VAL A 119 0.53 9.36 5.18
CA VAL A 119 1.22 8.06 4.98
C VAL A 119 1.92 7.56 6.24
N GLY A 120 2.56 8.45 7.00
CA GLY A 120 3.29 8.11 8.22
C GLY A 120 2.45 8.12 9.50
N ILE A 121 1.24 8.64 9.46
CA ILE A 121 0.46 8.94 10.66
C ILE A 121 -0.12 7.68 11.34
N PRO A 122 -0.76 6.71 10.63
CA PRO A 122 -1.29 5.53 11.29
C PRO A 122 -0.22 4.73 12.05
N PRO A 123 0.93 4.38 11.46
CA PRO A 123 1.98 3.66 12.19
C PRO A 123 2.60 4.48 13.33
N ALA A 124 2.77 5.79 13.14
CA ALA A 124 3.30 6.66 14.20
C ALA A 124 2.35 6.78 15.39
N MET A 125 1.05 7.01 15.12
CA MET A 125 0.02 7.06 16.16
C MET A 125 -0.13 5.71 16.85
N SER A 126 -0.17 4.62 16.08
CA SER A 126 -0.25 3.27 16.62
C SER A 126 0.91 2.95 17.57
N LYS A 127 2.14 3.32 17.18
CA LYS A 127 3.33 3.16 18.03
C LYS A 127 3.22 3.99 19.31
N LEU A 128 2.82 5.26 19.20
CA LEU A 128 2.69 6.18 20.34
C LEU A 128 1.63 5.70 21.34
N ILE A 129 0.46 5.29 20.85
CA ILE A 129 -0.64 4.77 21.66
C ILE A 129 -0.23 3.45 22.33
N SER A 130 0.40 2.53 21.59
CA SER A 130 0.88 1.26 22.14
C SER A 130 1.94 1.48 23.22
N GLU A 131 2.85 2.43 23.02
CA GLU A 131 3.88 2.78 24.00
C GLU A 131 3.26 3.31 25.30
N TYR A 132 2.36 4.30 25.20
CA TYR A 132 1.70 4.84 26.39
C TYR A 132 0.77 3.84 27.06
N ASN A 133 0.18 2.92 26.29
CA ASN A 133 -0.61 1.83 26.84
C ASN A 133 0.26 0.82 27.63
N THR A 134 1.48 0.53 27.15
CA THR A 134 2.44 -0.36 27.86
C THR A 134 3.00 0.29 29.12
N LEU A 135 3.18 1.61 29.11
CA LEU A 135 3.61 2.39 30.28
C LEU A 135 2.47 2.72 31.26
N GLU A 136 1.24 2.29 30.96
CA GLU A 136 0.03 2.57 31.72
C GLU A 136 -0.32 4.08 31.82
N TYR A 137 0.16 4.90 30.88
CA TYR A 137 -0.11 6.35 30.81
C TYR A 137 -1.42 6.62 30.07
N TYR A 138 -2.54 6.24 30.65
CA TYR A 138 -3.85 6.23 29.99
C TYR A 138 -4.37 7.64 29.66
N ASN A 139 -4.20 8.62 30.55
CA ASN A 139 -4.57 10.02 30.31
C ASN A 139 -3.71 10.66 29.22
N THR A 140 -2.40 10.38 29.24
CA THR A 140 -1.45 10.86 28.22
C THR A 140 -1.76 10.25 26.85
N LYS A 141 -2.16 8.98 26.81
CA LYS A 141 -2.61 8.28 25.61
C LYS A 141 -3.82 8.97 24.94
N GLU A 142 -4.88 9.25 25.72
CA GLU A 142 -6.08 9.94 25.22
C GLU A 142 -5.77 11.38 24.79
N ARG A 143 -4.91 12.07 25.56
CA ARG A 143 -4.42 13.39 25.19
C ARG A 143 -3.61 13.36 23.89
N ALA A 144 -2.79 12.36 23.67
CA ALA A 144 -2.04 12.18 22.43
C ALA A 144 -2.96 12.02 21.21
N TYR A 145 -4.02 11.23 21.34
CA TYR A 145 -5.03 11.12 20.29
C TYR A 145 -5.74 12.44 20.00
N LYS A 146 -6.17 13.16 21.04
CA LYS A 146 -6.83 14.48 20.90
C LYS A 146 -5.92 15.50 20.23
N LEU A 147 -4.63 15.54 20.63
CA LEU A 147 -3.63 16.43 20.04
C LEU A 147 -3.32 16.06 18.58
N GLY A 148 -3.11 14.77 18.30
CA GLY A 148 -2.88 14.28 16.94
C GLY A 148 -4.06 14.58 16.02
N LYS A 149 -5.30 14.38 16.49
CA LYS A 149 -6.52 14.74 15.77
C LYS A 149 -6.55 16.23 15.41
N ARG A 150 -6.32 17.12 16.39
CA ARG A 150 -6.31 18.58 16.17
C ARG A 150 -5.23 19.00 15.18
N LEU A 151 -4.01 18.50 15.38
CA LEU A 151 -2.88 18.76 14.49
C LEU A 151 -3.19 18.40 13.04
N LEU A 152 -3.76 17.21 12.83
CA LEU A 152 -4.03 16.71 11.47
C LEU A 152 -5.25 17.36 10.82
N ILE A 153 -6.23 17.79 11.58
CA ILE A 153 -7.34 18.61 11.04
C ILE A 153 -6.79 19.95 10.56
N VAL A 154 -5.98 20.63 11.36
CA VAL A 154 -5.35 21.91 10.98
C VAL A 154 -4.45 21.73 9.76
N LEU A 155 -3.60 20.72 9.76
CA LEU A 155 -2.74 20.39 8.61
C LEU A 155 -3.58 20.09 7.34
N GLY A 156 -4.65 19.32 7.48
CA GLY A 156 -5.57 19.02 6.38
C GLY A 156 -6.22 20.27 5.78
N ILE A 157 -6.64 21.22 6.63
CA ILE A 157 -7.20 22.50 6.18
C ILE A 157 -6.14 23.32 5.44
N ILE A 158 -4.94 23.43 6.00
CA ILE A 158 -3.83 24.17 5.34
C ILE A 158 -3.51 23.57 3.98
N LEU A 159 -3.34 22.26 3.91
CA LEU A 159 -3.02 21.56 2.65
C LEU A 159 -4.17 21.64 1.64
N PHE A 160 -5.43 21.59 2.11
CA PHE A 160 -6.60 21.83 1.26
C PHE A 160 -6.55 23.22 0.64
N ILE A 161 -6.33 24.28 1.44
CA ILE A 161 -6.25 25.66 0.95
C ILE A 161 -5.12 25.79 -0.07
N ILE A 162 -3.94 25.26 0.22
CA ILE A 162 -2.78 25.29 -0.70
C ILE A 162 -3.12 24.59 -2.02
N MET A 163 -3.72 23.41 -1.96
CA MET A 163 -4.06 22.65 -3.16
C MET A 163 -5.20 23.29 -3.95
N PHE A 164 -6.24 23.79 -3.28
CA PHE A 164 -7.40 24.40 -3.90
C PHE A 164 -7.06 25.73 -4.60
N LEU A 165 -6.33 26.60 -3.91
CA LEU A 165 -5.89 27.89 -4.45
C LEU A 165 -4.74 27.72 -5.44
N GLY A 166 -3.83 26.75 -5.24
CA GLY A 166 -2.71 26.45 -6.13
C GLY A 166 -3.11 25.66 -7.38
N ALA A 167 -4.36 25.17 -7.50
CA ALA A 167 -4.80 24.36 -8.62
C ALA A 167 -4.58 25.01 -10.01
N PRO A 168 -4.82 26.31 -10.24
CA PRO A 168 -4.54 26.96 -11.53
C PRO A 168 -3.05 26.96 -11.87
N LEU A 169 -2.17 27.22 -10.89
CA LEU A 169 -0.71 27.19 -11.08
C LEU A 169 -0.23 25.80 -11.48
N ILE A 170 -0.74 24.78 -10.81
CA ILE A 170 -0.44 23.37 -11.11
C ILE A 170 -0.93 23.01 -12.51
N ALA A 171 -2.14 23.38 -12.87
CA ALA A 171 -2.70 23.16 -14.21
C ALA A 171 -1.84 23.81 -15.30
N ASN A 172 -1.33 25.03 -15.04
CA ASN A 172 -0.43 25.72 -15.96
C ASN A 172 0.93 25.00 -16.10
N GLN A 173 1.49 24.46 -15.00
CA GLN A 173 2.72 23.66 -15.06
C GLN A 173 2.55 22.36 -15.84
N ILE A 174 1.36 21.71 -15.77
CA ILE A 174 1.09 20.47 -16.50
C ILE A 174 0.98 20.73 -18.00
N MET A 175 0.17 21.71 -18.38
CA MET A 175 -0.15 21.95 -19.79
C MET A 175 0.81 22.94 -20.46
N GLY A 176 1.42 23.86 -19.72
CA GLY A 176 2.20 24.95 -20.33
C GLY A 176 1.36 25.74 -21.35
N ASP A 177 1.93 25.94 -22.53
CA ASP A 177 1.24 26.62 -23.66
C ASP A 177 0.61 25.63 -24.66
N ASN A 178 0.52 24.34 -24.28
CA ASN A 178 -0.01 23.31 -25.16
C ASN A 178 -1.54 23.44 -25.33
N THR A 179 -2.01 23.27 -26.55
CA THR A 179 -3.43 23.29 -26.93
C THR A 179 -3.85 21.96 -27.53
N GLY A 180 -5.17 21.71 -27.62
CA GLY A 180 -5.72 20.52 -28.28
C GLY A 180 -5.83 19.27 -27.41
N GLY A 181 -5.54 19.37 -26.10
CA GLY A 181 -5.78 18.33 -25.10
C GLY A 181 -6.83 18.74 -24.07
N ASN A 182 -6.67 18.30 -22.81
CA ASN A 182 -7.49 18.77 -21.69
C ASN A 182 -7.18 20.24 -21.41
N SER A 183 -8.20 21.05 -21.16
CA SER A 183 -8.01 22.48 -20.88
C SER A 183 -7.47 22.69 -19.46
N LYS A 184 -6.78 23.83 -19.26
CA LYS A 184 -6.27 24.24 -17.93
C LYS A 184 -7.42 24.37 -16.91
N GLU A 185 -8.60 24.84 -17.36
CA GLU A 185 -9.81 24.98 -16.57
C GLU A 185 -10.32 23.61 -16.10
N SER A 186 -10.32 22.61 -17.00
CA SER A 186 -10.72 21.24 -16.67
C SER A 186 -9.80 20.60 -15.65
N ILE A 187 -8.49 20.81 -15.78
CA ILE A 187 -7.49 20.30 -14.83
C ILE A 187 -7.65 21.00 -13.47
N THR A 188 -7.81 22.32 -13.47
CA THR A 188 -8.06 23.12 -12.26
C THR A 188 -9.32 22.64 -11.53
N PHE A 189 -10.39 22.40 -12.27
CA PHE A 189 -11.66 21.91 -11.73
C PHE A 189 -11.52 20.57 -11.02
N VAL A 190 -10.90 19.58 -11.65
CA VAL A 190 -10.75 18.25 -11.02
C VAL A 190 -9.79 18.27 -9.83
N ILE A 191 -8.73 19.10 -9.86
CA ILE A 191 -7.81 19.27 -8.72
C ILE A 191 -8.54 19.92 -7.54
N ARG A 192 -9.38 20.92 -7.77
CA ARG A 192 -10.19 21.54 -6.71
C ARG A 192 -11.18 20.55 -6.10
N ILE A 193 -11.83 19.72 -6.89
CA ILE A 193 -12.76 18.71 -6.37
C ILE A 193 -12.03 17.70 -5.49
N ILE A 194 -10.91 17.12 -5.97
CA ILE A 194 -10.21 16.07 -5.21
C ILE A 194 -9.55 16.63 -3.94
N SER A 195 -9.23 17.93 -3.91
CA SER A 195 -8.66 18.58 -2.71
C SER A 195 -9.56 18.45 -1.49
N THR A 196 -10.88 18.35 -1.67
CA THR A 196 -11.83 18.15 -0.57
C THR A 196 -11.59 16.86 0.22
N ALA A 197 -10.99 15.85 -0.39
CA ALA A 197 -10.63 14.61 0.30
C ALA A 197 -9.55 14.84 1.37
N ILE A 198 -8.67 15.85 1.18
CA ILE A 198 -7.59 16.17 2.12
C ILE A 198 -8.13 16.74 3.45
N LEU A 199 -9.35 17.26 3.48
CA LEU A 199 -10.01 17.68 4.73
C LEU A 199 -10.36 16.49 5.63
N ILE A 200 -10.65 15.32 5.04
CA ILE A 200 -11.20 14.16 5.76
C ILE A 200 -10.12 13.12 6.04
N VAL A 201 -9.26 12.84 5.06
CA VAL A 201 -8.33 11.70 5.12
C VAL A 201 -7.29 11.80 6.24
N PRO A 202 -6.74 12.98 6.62
CA PRO A 202 -5.84 13.06 7.77
C PRO A 202 -6.51 12.67 9.09
N TYR A 203 -7.77 13.07 9.29
CA TYR A 203 -8.52 12.66 10.47
C TYR A 203 -8.84 11.15 10.46
N LEU A 204 -9.21 10.59 9.31
CA LEU A 204 -9.39 9.15 9.14
C LEU A 204 -8.11 8.38 9.48
N SER A 205 -6.95 8.88 9.05
CA SER A 205 -5.64 8.26 9.27
C SER A 205 -5.25 8.18 10.75
N VAL A 206 -5.40 9.28 11.50
CA VAL A 206 -5.10 9.28 12.93
C VAL A 206 -6.06 8.36 13.70
N THR A 207 -7.32 8.29 13.28
CA THR A 207 -8.33 7.41 13.89
C THR A 207 -8.02 5.93 13.64
N LYS A 208 -7.56 5.57 12.43
CA LYS A 208 -7.06 4.23 12.13
C LYS A 208 -5.87 3.87 13.03
N GLY A 209 -4.88 4.77 13.15
CA GLY A 209 -3.70 4.58 13.99
C GLY A 209 -4.03 4.42 15.48
N TYR A 210 -4.97 5.20 15.98
CA TYR A 210 -5.45 5.09 17.37
C TYR A 210 -6.00 3.69 17.67
N LEU A 211 -6.90 3.17 16.83
CA LEU A 211 -7.46 1.83 17.00
C LEU A 211 -6.40 0.72 16.85
N GLN A 212 -5.47 0.86 15.90
CA GLN A 212 -4.37 -0.08 15.71
C GLN A 212 -3.45 -0.12 16.94
N GLY A 213 -3.16 1.04 17.56
CA GLY A 213 -2.38 1.14 18.79
C GLY A 213 -3.02 0.42 19.98
N HIS A 214 -4.35 0.34 20.02
CA HIS A 214 -5.11 -0.46 20.98
C HIS A 214 -5.22 -1.96 20.59
N LYS A 215 -4.56 -2.42 19.52
CA LYS A 215 -4.66 -3.78 18.96
C LYS A 215 -6.05 -4.11 18.37
N PHE A 216 -6.88 -3.11 18.09
CA PHE A 216 -8.12 -3.26 17.35
C PHE A 216 -7.84 -3.11 15.85
N ILE A 217 -7.40 -4.18 15.18
CA ILE A 217 -6.97 -4.15 13.78
C ILE A 217 -8.15 -4.34 12.81
N THR A 218 -9.17 -5.09 13.22
CA THR A 218 -10.34 -5.40 12.39
C THR A 218 -11.11 -4.15 11.91
N PRO A 219 -11.47 -3.15 12.77
CA PRO A 219 -12.22 -1.99 12.30
C PRO A 219 -11.48 -1.12 11.29
N PRO A 220 -10.17 -0.78 11.46
CA PRO A 220 -9.40 -0.10 10.42
C PRO A 220 -9.35 -0.85 9.09
N SER A 221 -9.22 -2.18 9.12
CA SER A 221 -9.19 -3.01 7.90
C SER A 221 -10.54 -3.01 7.18
N ILE A 222 -11.65 -3.16 7.91
CA ILE A 222 -13.00 -3.07 7.34
C ILE A 222 -13.25 -1.66 6.80
N SER A 223 -12.85 -0.60 7.52
CA SER A 223 -13.01 0.77 7.05
C SER A 223 -12.30 1.04 5.74
N GLN A 224 -11.14 0.41 5.52
CA GLN A 224 -10.37 0.54 4.28
C GLN A 224 -11.08 -0.16 3.10
N VAL A 225 -11.66 -1.33 3.32
CA VAL A 225 -12.45 -2.03 2.30
C VAL A 225 -13.73 -1.24 1.98
N LEU A 226 -14.43 -0.75 3.01
CA LEU A 226 -15.64 0.07 2.86
C LEU A 226 -15.35 1.36 2.10
N GLU A 227 -14.27 2.07 2.45
CA GLU A 227 -13.78 3.26 1.74
C GLU A 227 -13.61 2.96 0.25
N GLN A 228 -12.99 1.83 -0.09
CA GLN A 228 -12.73 1.46 -1.48
C GLN A 228 -14.01 1.08 -2.24
N ILE A 229 -14.92 0.33 -1.61
CA ILE A 229 -16.21 -0.04 -2.23
C ILE A 229 -17.02 1.21 -2.54
N VAL A 230 -17.18 2.11 -1.56
CA VAL A 230 -17.95 3.35 -1.74
C VAL A 230 -17.30 4.23 -2.81
N ARG A 231 -15.98 4.40 -2.76
CA ARG A 231 -15.23 5.15 -3.78
C ARG A 231 -15.49 4.60 -5.20
N ILE A 232 -15.39 3.29 -5.39
CA ILE A 232 -15.62 2.64 -6.67
C ILE A 232 -17.08 2.81 -7.13
N SER A 233 -18.04 2.66 -6.24
CA SER A 233 -19.45 2.88 -6.56
C SER A 233 -19.70 4.29 -7.05
N VAL A 234 -19.14 5.31 -6.39
CA VAL A 234 -19.25 6.72 -6.83
C VAL A 234 -18.57 6.92 -8.19
N ILE A 235 -17.36 6.36 -8.38
CA ILE A 235 -16.64 6.45 -9.66
C ILE A 235 -17.48 5.88 -10.80
N LEU A 236 -17.96 4.65 -10.66
CA LEU A 236 -18.63 3.96 -11.75
C LEU A 236 -20.05 4.48 -11.99
N ILE A 237 -20.86 4.54 -10.93
CA ILE A 237 -22.26 4.98 -11.04
C ILE A 237 -22.29 6.46 -11.40
N GLY A 238 -21.52 7.30 -10.72
CA GLY A 238 -21.48 8.74 -10.97
C GLY A 238 -20.99 9.08 -12.37
N SER A 239 -19.90 8.45 -12.85
CA SER A 239 -19.41 8.67 -14.22
C SER A 239 -20.40 8.18 -15.26
N TYR A 240 -21.04 7.03 -15.04
CA TYR A 240 -22.07 6.50 -15.94
C TYR A 240 -23.26 7.44 -16.04
N LEU A 241 -23.78 7.93 -14.92
CA LEU A 241 -24.88 8.89 -14.87
C LEU A 241 -24.51 10.19 -15.61
N CYS A 242 -23.33 10.75 -15.36
CA CYS A 242 -22.86 11.97 -16.04
C CYS A 242 -22.74 11.79 -17.55
N MET A 243 -22.23 10.64 -18.02
CA MET A 243 -21.98 10.43 -19.45
C MET A 243 -23.21 9.95 -20.23
N ARG A 244 -24.03 9.08 -19.65
CA ARG A 244 -25.12 8.38 -20.36
C ARG A 244 -26.50 8.94 -20.05
N VAL A 245 -26.74 9.36 -18.80
CA VAL A 245 -28.07 9.85 -18.38
C VAL A 245 -28.14 11.36 -18.51
N PHE A 246 -27.29 12.09 -17.79
CA PHE A 246 -27.34 13.57 -17.77
C PHE A 246 -26.61 14.22 -18.94
N LYS A 247 -25.70 13.49 -19.62
CA LYS A 247 -24.91 13.96 -20.78
C LYS A 247 -24.18 15.29 -20.53
N VAL A 248 -23.72 15.50 -19.29
CA VAL A 248 -23.04 16.76 -18.86
C VAL A 248 -21.56 16.82 -19.25
N GLY A 249 -21.07 15.86 -19.99
CA GLY A 249 -19.72 15.83 -20.52
C GLY A 249 -18.69 15.13 -19.60
N VAL A 250 -17.54 14.84 -20.22
CA VAL A 250 -16.49 13.99 -19.60
C VAL A 250 -15.79 14.66 -18.43
N VAL A 251 -15.62 15.97 -18.43
CA VAL A 251 -14.96 16.73 -17.35
C VAL A 251 -15.76 16.58 -16.04
N ASN A 252 -17.10 16.71 -16.12
CA ASN A 252 -17.97 16.51 -14.97
C ASN A 252 -17.98 15.06 -14.51
N ALA A 253 -17.94 14.09 -15.44
CA ALA A 253 -17.84 12.67 -15.10
C ALA A 253 -16.55 12.35 -14.34
N VAL A 254 -15.41 12.91 -14.76
CA VAL A 254 -14.15 12.80 -14.04
C VAL A 254 -14.19 13.55 -12.72
N GLY A 255 -14.82 14.72 -12.65
CA GLY A 255 -15.06 15.48 -11.41
C GLY A 255 -15.80 14.64 -10.36
N VAL A 256 -16.91 14.00 -10.75
CA VAL A 256 -17.64 13.09 -9.83
C VAL A 256 -16.81 11.87 -9.46
N ALA A 257 -16.04 11.32 -10.40
CA ALA A 257 -15.17 10.19 -10.14
C ALA A 257 -14.12 10.52 -9.06
N VAL A 258 -13.44 11.67 -9.17
CA VAL A 258 -12.43 12.07 -8.16
C VAL A 258 -13.06 12.44 -6.82
N PHE A 259 -14.29 12.97 -6.81
CA PHE A 259 -15.06 13.22 -5.59
C PHE A 259 -15.38 11.94 -4.81
N GLY A 260 -15.40 10.80 -5.49
CA GLY A 260 -15.52 9.48 -4.86
C GLY A 260 -14.49 9.23 -3.77
N ALA A 261 -13.30 9.83 -3.83
CA ALA A 261 -12.29 9.76 -2.77
C ALA A 261 -12.78 10.44 -1.47
N THR A 262 -13.44 11.59 -1.58
CA THR A 262 -14.01 12.34 -0.46
C THR A 262 -15.14 11.57 0.20
N ILE A 263 -16.10 11.06 -0.60
CA ILE A 263 -17.25 10.31 -0.08
C ILE A 263 -16.78 9.00 0.57
N GLY A 264 -15.87 8.27 -0.07
CA GLY A 264 -15.31 7.03 0.47
C GLY A 264 -14.63 7.24 1.82
N ALA A 265 -13.78 8.28 1.92
CA ALA A 265 -13.10 8.63 3.16
C ALA A 265 -14.09 9.06 4.26
N LEU A 266 -15.13 9.82 3.91
CA LEU A 266 -16.17 10.26 4.85
C LEU A 266 -16.94 9.06 5.45
N VAL A 267 -17.39 8.14 4.60
CA VAL A 267 -18.12 6.93 5.05
C VAL A 267 -17.23 6.06 5.94
N ALA A 268 -15.95 5.87 5.57
CA ALA A 268 -14.99 5.13 6.38
C ALA A 268 -14.74 5.80 7.74
N LEU A 269 -14.64 7.13 7.78
CA LEU A 269 -14.48 7.90 9.01
C LEU A 269 -15.71 7.76 9.91
N ILE A 270 -16.91 7.94 9.36
CA ILE A 270 -18.18 7.80 10.11
C ILE A 270 -18.27 6.40 10.71
N TYR A 271 -17.95 5.36 9.93
CA TYR A 271 -17.93 3.97 10.43
C TYR A 271 -17.00 3.82 11.64
N LEU A 272 -15.77 4.35 11.57
CA LEU A 272 -14.82 4.24 12.69
C LEU A 272 -15.27 5.04 13.91
N LEU A 273 -15.83 6.25 13.72
CA LEU A 273 -16.33 7.08 14.82
C LEU A 273 -17.51 6.40 15.53
N ILE A 274 -18.44 5.78 14.79
CA ILE A 274 -19.53 4.99 15.36
C ILE A 274 -18.97 3.81 16.18
N LYS A 275 -17.94 3.10 15.64
CA LYS A 275 -17.29 2.00 16.36
C LYS A 275 -16.60 2.46 17.64
N ILE A 276 -15.90 3.60 17.63
CA ILE A 276 -15.28 4.18 18.82
C ILE A 276 -16.36 4.59 19.84
N HIS A 277 -17.40 5.28 19.40
CA HIS A 277 -18.47 5.75 20.28
C HIS A 277 -19.19 4.59 20.99
N LYS A 278 -19.61 3.55 20.23
CA LYS A 278 -20.28 2.38 20.77
C LYS A 278 -19.42 1.55 21.73
N ASN A 279 -18.09 1.66 21.61
CA ASN A 279 -17.14 0.89 22.41
C ASN A 279 -16.30 1.76 23.36
N LYS A 280 -16.76 2.99 23.61
CA LYS A 280 -16.04 3.95 24.44
C LYS A 280 -15.67 3.36 25.81
N LYS A 281 -16.57 2.63 26.45
CA LYS A 281 -16.31 1.96 27.73
C LYS A 281 -15.14 0.97 27.64
N VAL A 282 -15.09 0.11 26.61
CA VAL A 282 -14.01 -0.89 26.42
C VAL A 282 -12.64 -0.22 26.17
N ILE A 283 -12.64 0.95 25.53
CA ILE A 283 -11.41 1.71 25.23
C ILE A 283 -10.94 2.50 26.47
N ILE A 284 -11.88 3.04 27.28
CA ILE A 284 -11.60 3.94 28.42
C ILE A 284 -11.45 3.17 29.74
N LEU A 285 -12.09 2.01 29.91
CA LEU A 285 -12.02 1.21 31.17
C LEU A 285 -10.60 0.85 31.60
N GLN A 286 -9.61 0.98 30.74
CA GLN A 286 -8.19 0.92 31.09
C GLN A 286 -7.65 2.26 31.65
N ALA A 287 -8.48 3.30 31.74
CA ALA A 287 -8.06 4.64 32.15
C ALA A 287 -8.21 4.92 33.67
N GLU A 288 -8.88 4.06 34.41
CA GLU A 288 -9.18 4.29 35.83
C GLU A 288 -8.05 3.88 36.81
N ALA A 289 -6.98 3.25 36.33
CA ALA A 289 -5.92 2.73 37.19
C ALA A 289 -4.59 3.48 37.04
N LYS A 290 -4.41 4.55 37.73
CA LYS A 290 -3.21 5.06 38.44
C LYS A 290 -3.17 6.59 38.53
N GLU A 291 -3.08 7.09 39.71
CA GLU A 291 -3.01 8.54 40.02
C GLU A 291 -1.68 9.20 39.64
N GLU A 292 -0.60 8.44 39.37
CA GLU A 292 0.74 8.97 39.11
C GLU A 292 1.24 8.70 37.69
N GLU A 293 0.65 9.38 36.69
CA GLU A 293 1.27 9.46 35.37
C GLU A 293 2.36 10.54 35.34
N LYS A 294 3.55 10.21 34.79
CA LYS A 294 4.58 11.21 34.50
C LYS A 294 4.01 12.32 33.63
N LYS A 295 4.07 13.57 34.09
CA LYS A 295 3.56 14.74 33.36
C LYS A 295 4.37 14.97 32.08
N ILE A 296 3.83 14.54 30.93
CA ILE A 296 4.41 14.77 29.60
C ILE A 296 3.75 15.99 28.97
N THR A 297 4.56 16.95 28.50
CA THR A 297 4.04 18.17 27.88
C THR A 297 3.41 17.90 26.50
N ASN A 298 2.42 18.71 26.09
CA ASN A 298 1.79 18.61 24.78
C ASN A 298 2.83 18.74 23.63
N LYS A 299 3.81 19.64 23.80
CA LYS A 299 4.93 19.82 22.84
C LYS A 299 5.75 18.56 22.66
N ALA A 300 6.04 17.82 23.74
CA ALA A 300 6.77 16.57 23.69
C ALA A 300 5.98 15.47 22.96
N ILE A 301 4.66 15.38 23.19
CA ILE A 301 3.78 14.43 22.51
C ILE A 301 3.75 14.70 21.00
N ILE A 302 3.54 15.94 20.60
CA ILE A 302 3.52 16.34 19.18
C ILE A 302 4.87 16.09 18.53
N LYS A 303 5.98 16.49 19.18
CA LYS A 303 7.34 16.25 18.68
C LYS A 303 7.59 14.76 18.45
N LYS A 304 7.17 13.91 19.39
CA LYS A 304 7.33 12.46 19.29
C LYS A 304 6.50 11.85 18.15
N LEU A 305 5.25 12.31 17.98
CA LEU A 305 4.40 11.90 16.87
C LEU A 305 5.05 12.27 15.52
N LEU A 306 5.55 13.49 15.37
CA LEU A 306 6.22 13.95 14.15
C LEU A 306 7.50 13.14 13.88
N ILE A 307 8.35 12.91 14.89
CA ILE A 307 9.58 12.11 14.73
C ILE A 307 9.25 10.69 14.26
N TYR A 308 8.19 10.08 14.78
CA TYR A 308 7.77 8.74 14.34
C TYR A 308 7.17 8.74 12.93
N SER A 309 6.58 9.84 12.47
CA SER A 309 5.93 9.95 11.16
C SER A 309 6.92 10.22 10.02
N VAL A 310 7.98 11.00 10.27
CA VAL A 310 8.92 11.49 9.24
C VAL A 310 9.49 10.39 8.33
N PRO A 311 9.97 9.24 8.83
CA PRO A 311 10.54 8.21 7.97
C PRO A 311 9.54 7.63 6.96
N PHE A 312 8.28 7.49 7.37
CA PHE A 312 7.21 6.97 6.50
C PHE A 312 6.72 8.02 5.51
N ILE A 313 6.62 9.29 5.95
CA ILE A 313 6.25 10.42 5.09
C ILE A 313 7.29 10.58 3.97
N SER A 314 8.57 10.55 4.30
CA SER A 314 9.66 10.69 3.33
C SER A 314 9.60 9.62 2.23
N PHE A 315 9.29 8.38 2.61
CA PHE A 315 9.12 7.28 1.66
C PHE A 315 7.90 7.48 0.74
N GLY A 316 6.74 7.84 1.30
CA GLY A 316 5.53 8.09 0.50
C GLY A 316 5.68 9.26 -0.46
N LEU A 317 6.32 10.34 0.02
CA LEU A 317 6.64 11.52 -0.79
C LEU A 317 7.56 11.18 -1.96
N ALA A 318 8.59 10.35 -1.76
CA ALA A 318 9.52 10.00 -2.81
C ALA A 318 8.80 9.51 -4.07
N LEU A 319 7.93 8.52 -3.96
CA LEU A 319 7.21 7.97 -5.10
C LEU A 319 6.26 9.00 -5.74
N SER A 320 5.59 9.81 -4.92
CA SER A 320 4.68 10.85 -5.42
C SER A 320 5.42 11.96 -6.18
N VAL A 321 6.64 12.31 -5.74
CA VAL A 321 7.50 13.27 -6.45
C VAL A 321 7.96 12.72 -7.81
N TYR A 322 8.29 11.43 -7.90
CA TYR A 322 8.59 10.79 -9.18
C TYR A 322 7.42 10.92 -10.17
N ASP A 323 6.19 10.62 -9.71
CA ASP A 323 4.99 10.71 -10.56
C ASP A 323 4.66 12.17 -10.92
N TYR A 324 4.95 13.14 -10.03
CA TYR A 324 4.79 14.57 -10.30
C TYR A 324 5.77 15.09 -11.36
N ILE A 325 7.05 14.69 -11.29
CA ILE A 325 8.05 15.05 -12.30
C ILE A 325 7.62 14.52 -13.68
N ASP A 326 7.15 13.27 -13.77
CA ASP A 326 6.63 12.72 -15.02
C ASP A 326 5.46 13.54 -15.56
N MET A 327 4.52 13.88 -14.71
CA MET A 327 3.31 14.61 -15.08
C MET A 327 3.61 16.00 -15.64
N THR A 328 4.56 16.72 -15.06
CA THR A 328 4.87 18.12 -15.47
C THR A 328 5.85 18.22 -16.65
N THR A 329 6.67 17.18 -16.88
CA THR A 329 7.74 17.25 -17.89
C THR A 329 7.42 16.53 -19.18
N ILE A 330 6.72 15.38 -19.14
CA ILE A 330 6.54 14.51 -20.31
C ILE A 330 5.72 15.20 -21.39
N ILE A 331 4.58 15.80 -21.05
CA ILE A 331 3.71 16.46 -22.05
C ILE A 331 4.46 17.59 -22.75
N ASN A 332 5.03 18.50 -21.96
CA ASN A 332 5.74 19.67 -22.47
C ASN A 332 6.96 19.28 -23.32
N THR A 333 7.64 18.19 -23.00
CA THR A 333 8.80 17.74 -23.77
C THR A 333 8.40 17.00 -25.04
N LEU A 334 7.38 16.13 -24.97
CA LEU A 334 6.91 15.39 -26.15
C LEU A 334 6.30 16.32 -27.20
N THR A 335 5.54 17.34 -26.79
CA THR A 335 4.98 18.32 -27.72
C THR A 335 6.06 19.15 -28.41
N LYS A 336 7.13 19.53 -27.71
CA LYS A 336 8.31 20.19 -28.31
C LYS A 336 9.03 19.32 -29.35
N ILE A 337 8.93 17.99 -29.26
CA ILE A 337 9.51 17.04 -30.21
C ILE A 337 8.56 16.76 -31.38
N GLY A 338 7.33 17.32 -31.37
CA GLY A 338 6.36 17.18 -32.46
C GLY A 338 5.22 16.19 -32.21
N PHE A 339 5.05 15.67 -30.99
CA PHE A 339 3.87 14.88 -30.64
C PHE A 339 2.63 15.78 -30.52
N LYS A 340 1.48 15.27 -30.97
CA LYS A 340 0.20 15.95 -30.69
C LYS A 340 -0.10 15.90 -29.19
N THR A 341 -0.64 16.97 -28.62
CA THR A 341 -0.98 17.06 -27.19
C THR A 341 -1.83 15.88 -26.72
N LYS A 342 -2.86 15.46 -27.48
CA LYS A 342 -3.67 14.29 -27.16
C LYS A 342 -2.89 12.99 -27.07
N ASP A 343 -1.89 12.79 -27.96
CA ASP A 343 -1.03 11.60 -27.92
C ASP A 343 -0.11 11.65 -26.68
N ALA A 344 0.43 12.81 -26.33
CA ALA A 344 1.23 13.00 -25.12
C ALA A 344 0.41 12.78 -23.85
N GLU A 345 -0.83 13.25 -23.81
CA GLU A 345 -1.77 12.97 -22.71
C GLU A 345 -2.13 11.48 -22.61
N SER A 346 -2.37 10.80 -23.72
CA SER A 346 -2.59 9.35 -23.70
C SER A 346 -1.37 8.61 -23.14
N ILE A 347 -0.17 9.02 -23.50
CA ILE A 347 1.09 8.43 -23.00
C ILE A 347 1.21 8.62 -21.49
N ILE A 348 1.05 9.85 -20.97
CA ILE A 348 1.12 10.10 -19.53
C ILE A 348 -0.03 9.44 -18.76
N GLY A 349 -1.22 9.32 -19.36
CA GLY A 349 -2.35 8.56 -18.82
C GLY A 349 -2.01 7.09 -18.61
N VAL A 350 -1.23 6.51 -19.54
CA VAL A 350 -0.73 5.13 -19.36
C VAL A 350 0.33 5.08 -18.25
N ILE A 351 1.30 5.97 -18.24
CA ILE A 351 2.39 5.98 -17.25
C ILE A 351 1.81 6.13 -15.83
N ASN A 352 0.97 7.12 -15.59
CA ASN A 352 0.52 7.48 -14.24
C ASN A 352 -0.78 6.78 -13.79
N THR A 353 -1.60 6.28 -14.73
CA THR A 353 -2.90 5.72 -14.38
C THR A 353 -3.03 4.25 -14.79
N THR A 354 -3.28 3.95 -16.05
CA THR A 354 -3.63 2.60 -16.50
C THR A 354 -2.46 1.63 -16.35
N GLY A 355 -1.27 1.98 -16.83
CA GLY A 355 -0.06 1.16 -16.68
C GLY A 355 0.37 1.04 -15.22
N ASN A 356 0.24 2.12 -14.42
CA ASN A 356 0.57 2.09 -12.99
C ASN A 356 -0.35 1.14 -12.20
N LYS A 357 -1.61 1.01 -12.60
CA LYS A 357 -2.52 0.00 -12.02
C LYS A 357 -2.06 -1.43 -12.32
N LEU A 358 -1.63 -1.71 -13.54
CA LEU A 358 -1.05 -3.01 -13.90
C LEU A 358 0.26 -3.27 -13.14
N ASN A 359 1.12 -2.26 -13.03
CA ASN A 359 2.36 -2.32 -12.24
C ASN A 359 2.10 -2.64 -10.76
N SER A 360 0.96 -2.24 -10.22
CA SER A 360 0.60 -2.48 -8.81
C SER A 360 0.46 -3.96 -8.46
N VAL A 361 0.24 -4.84 -9.45
CA VAL A 361 0.22 -6.31 -9.27
C VAL A 361 1.60 -6.79 -8.82
N VAL A 362 2.66 -6.34 -9.52
CA VAL A 362 4.06 -6.70 -9.17
C VAL A 362 4.44 -6.09 -7.82
N LEU A 363 4.05 -4.83 -7.56
CA LEU A 363 4.31 -4.14 -6.29
C LEU A 363 3.64 -4.83 -5.09
N ALA A 364 2.48 -5.46 -5.28
CA ALA A 364 1.78 -6.18 -4.21
C ALA A 364 2.61 -7.31 -3.62
N ILE A 365 3.42 -7.98 -4.44
CA ILE A 365 4.31 -9.07 -4.01
C ILE A 365 5.40 -8.54 -3.08
N SER A 366 6.06 -7.43 -3.46
CA SER A 366 7.08 -6.81 -2.62
C SER A 366 6.53 -6.41 -1.25
N THR A 367 5.34 -5.79 -1.20
CA THR A 367 4.72 -5.41 0.07
C THR A 367 4.40 -6.62 0.94
N GLY A 368 3.91 -7.71 0.34
CA GLY A 368 3.64 -8.97 1.03
C GLY A 368 4.91 -9.60 1.65
N LEU A 369 6.00 -9.63 0.89
CA LEU A 369 7.28 -10.14 1.38
C LEU A 369 7.83 -9.29 2.53
N MET A 370 7.77 -7.98 2.41
CA MET A 370 8.31 -7.06 3.43
C MET A 370 7.56 -7.11 4.75
N THR A 371 6.26 -7.40 4.76
CA THR A 371 5.49 -7.53 6.01
C THR A 371 6.02 -8.62 6.93
N SER A 372 6.58 -9.69 6.37
CA SER A 372 7.18 -10.79 7.15
C SER A 372 8.68 -10.62 7.40
N LEU A 373 9.43 -10.07 6.46
CA LEU A 373 10.88 -9.99 6.52
C LEU A 373 11.39 -8.86 7.43
N VAL A 374 10.76 -7.69 7.39
CA VAL A 374 11.16 -6.52 8.19
C VAL A 374 11.19 -6.80 9.70
N PRO A 375 10.15 -7.39 10.34
CA PRO A 375 10.20 -7.71 11.76
C PRO A 375 11.31 -8.71 12.10
N ASN A 376 11.55 -9.69 11.21
CA ASN A 376 12.58 -10.71 11.41
C ASN A 376 13.99 -10.14 11.30
N ILE A 377 14.24 -9.21 10.37
CA ILE A 377 15.53 -8.50 10.25
C ILE A 377 15.77 -7.62 11.48
N THR A 378 14.75 -6.86 11.90
CA THR A 378 14.83 -6.01 13.08
C THR A 378 15.14 -6.82 14.35
N ALA A 379 14.47 -7.96 14.55
CA ALA A 379 14.69 -8.83 15.71
C ALA A 379 16.14 -9.36 15.76
N SER A 380 16.70 -9.78 14.62
CA SER A 380 18.09 -10.25 14.56
C SER A 380 19.09 -9.12 14.75
N PHE A 381 18.78 -7.93 14.24
CA PHE A 381 19.63 -6.74 14.42
C PHE A 381 19.69 -6.30 15.88
N VAL A 382 18.55 -6.29 16.58
CA VAL A 382 18.48 -5.96 18.02
C VAL A 382 19.24 -6.99 18.88
N LYS A 383 19.24 -8.27 18.48
CA LYS A 383 20.02 -9.33 19.14
C LYS A 383 21.52 -9.25 18.85
N GLY A 384 21.97 -8.37 17.96
CA GLY A 384 23.39 -8.24 17.58
C GLY A 384 23.90 -9.33 16.62
N ASP A 385 23.03 -10.21 16.13
CA ASP A 385 23.42 -11.30 15.22
C ASP A 385 23.58 -10.80 13.77
N LYS A 386 24.76 -10.26 13.50
CA LYS A 386 25.11 -9.74 12.16
C LYS A 386 25.09 -10.81 11.06
N LYS A 387 25.37 -12.10 11.38
CA LYS A 387 25.36 -13.19 10.39
C LYS A 387 23.93 -13.49 9.94
N ASP A 388 22.99 -13.58 10.88
CA ASP A 388 21.59 -13.82 10.58
C ASP A 388 20.96 -12.63 9.84
N VAL A 389 21.30 -11.39 10.25
CA VAL A 389 20.88 -10.17 9.51
C VAL A 389 21.37 -10.20 8.08
N LYS A 390 22.67 -10.49 7.83
CA LYS A 390 23.25 -10.63 6.48
C LYS A 390 22.46 -11.62 5.65
N LYS A 391 22.27 -12.83 6.16
CA LYS A 391 21.52 -13.89 5.48
C LYS A 391 20.09 -13.46 5.12
N LYS A 392 19.37 -12.82 6.04
CA LYS A 392 17.99 -12.35 5.82
C LYS A 392 17.92 -11.21 4.79
N VAL A 393 18.89 -10.30 4.80
CA VAL A 393 18.98 -9.22 3.80
C VAL A 393 19.22 -9.79 2.41
N GLU A 394 20.18 -10.69 2.25
CA GLU A 394 20.47 -11.35 0.97
C GLU A 394 19.28 -12.15 0.47
N GLN A 395 18.64 -12.94 1.33
CA GLN A 395 17.43 -13.69 1.00
C GLN A 395 16.27 -12.80 0.58
N SER A 396 16.10 -11.62 1.22
CA SER A 396 15.04 -10.67 0.88
C SER A 396 15.16 -10.17 -0.55
N PHE A 397 16.35 -9.77 -0.98
CA PHE A 397 16.59 -9.31 -2.35
C PHE A 397 16.53 -10.45 -3.37
N LEU A 398 17.07 -11.64 -3.04
CA LEU A 398 17.00 -12.81 -3.92
C LEU A 398 15.54 -13.25 -4.16
N MET A 399 14.74 -13.35 -3.08
CA MET A 399 13.33 -13.72 -3.16
C MET A 399 12.52 -12.70 -3.97
N LEU A 400 12.80 -11.40 -3.75
CA LEU A 400 12.15 -10.33 -4.49
C LEU A 400 12.44 -10.45 -5.99
N LEU A 401 13.70 -10.50 -6.38
CA LEU A 401 14.12 -10.56 -7.79
C LEU A 401 13.65 -11.86 -8.46
N TYR A 402 13.73 -12.98 -7.75
CA TYR A 402 13.27 -14.29 -8.23
C TYR A 402 11.81 -14.26 -8.70
N VAL A 403 10.95 -13.53 -8.00
CA VAL A 403 9.52 -13.43 -8.35
C VAL A 403 9.24 -12.28 -9.32
N THR A 404 9.82 -11.11 -9.08
CA THR A 404 9.44 -9.89 -9.82
C THR A 404 10.09 -9.79 -11.20
N MET A 405 11.29 -10.36 -11.42
CA MET A 405 11.92 -10.35 -12.75
C MET A 405 11.12 -11.13 -13.80
N PRO A 406 10.77 -12.42 -13.61
CA PRO A 406 10.00 -13.14 -14.62
C PRO A 406 8.63 -12.50 -14.86
N MET A 407 8.00 -11.90 -13.84
CA MET A 407 6.75 -11.17 -14.02
C MET A 407 6.95 -9.92 -14.88
N ALA A 408 7.99 -9.12 -14.63
CA ALA A 408 8.23 -7.89 -15.38
C ALA A 408 8.55 -8.21 -16.86
N PHE A 409 9.41 -9.17 -17.13
CA PHE A 409 9.74 -9.59 -18.49
C PHE A 409 8.55 -10.26 -19.20
N GLY A 410 7.82 -11.14 -18.52
CA GLY A 410 6.61 -11.77 -19.05
C GLY A 410 5.53 -10.76 -19.42
N LEU A 411 5.24 -9.80 -18.53
CA LEU A 411 4.27 -8.74 -18.78
C LEU A 411 4.73 -7.74 -19.86
N SER A 412 6.05 -7.50 -19.98
CA SER A 412 6.61 -6.70 -21.06
C SER A 412 6.39 -7.35 -22.43
N ILE A 413 6.64 -8.67 -22.53
CA ILE A 413 6.41 -9.45 -23.76
C ILE A 413 4.91 -9.48 -24.10
N LEU A 414 4.06 -9.61 -23.10
CA LEU A 414 2.60 -9.68 -23.22
C LEU A 414 1.91 -8.31 -23.14
N ALA A 415 2.64 -7.20 -23.29
CA ALA A 415 2.09 -5.87 -23.10
C ALA A 415 0.86 -5.59 -23.99
N GLY A 416 0.84 -6.08 -25.23
CA GLY A 416 -0.29 -5.98 -26.14
C GLY A 416 -1.55 -6.69 -25.62
N PRO A 417 -1.51 -8.01 -25.46
CA PRO A 417 -2.63 -8.77 -24.91
C PRO A 417 -3.10 -8.28 -23.54
N VAL A 418 -2.16 -8.00 -22.62
CA VAL A 418 -2.48 -7.52 -21.26
C VAL A 418 -3.23 -6.18 -21.35
N PHE A 419 -2.72 -5.22 -22.10
CA PHE A 419 -3.38 -3.91 -22.21
C PHE A 419 -4.74 -4.04 -22.87
N ASN A 420 -4.86 -4.83 -23.95
CA ASN A 420 -6.11 -5.05 -24.65
C ASN A 420 -7.17 -5.79 -23.80
N ALA A 421 -6.77 -6.79 -23.03
CA ALA A 421 -7.67 -7.50 -22.13
C ALA A 421 -8.31 -6.57 -21.08
N PHE A 422 -7.53 -5.65 -20.52
CA PHE A 422 -8.00 -4.73 -19.48
C PHE A 422 -8.69 -3.48 -20.05
N TYR A 423 -8.12 -2.84 -21.07
CA TYR A 423 -8.54 -1.51 -21.52
C TYR A 423 -9.05 -1.46 -22.97
N GLY A 424 -8.91 -2.56 -23.72
CA GLY A 424 -9.27 -2.60 -25.14
C GLY A 424 -8.14 -2.07 -26.03
N ALA A 425 -8.45 -1.88 -27.31
CA ALA A 425 -7.49 -1.38 -28.30
C ALA A 425 -7.01 0.03 -27.94
N SER A 426 -5.70 0.22 -27.88
CA SER A 426 -5.05 1.49 -27.62
C SER A 426 -3.82 1.67 -28.51
N LYS A 427 -3.67 2.85 -29.08
CA LYS A 427 -2.53 3.22 -29.93
C LYS A 427 -1.22 3.24 -29.13
N TRP A 428 -1.25 3.76 -27.90
CA TRP A 428 -0.09 4.04 -27.07
C TRP A 428 0.07 3.05 -25.92
N GLY A 429 -1.02 2.50 -25.40
CA GLY A 429 -1.02 1.64 -24.21
C GLY A 429 0.04 0.54 -24.21
N PRO A 430 0.03 -0.39 -25.16
CA PRO A 430 1.03 -1.47 -25.24
C PRO A 430 2.46 -0.94 -25.41
N LYS A 431 2.64 0.11 -26.22
CA LYS A 431 3.95 0.70 -26.53
C LYS A 431 4.61 1.39 -25.33
N VAL A 432 3.82 1.93 -24.43
CA VAL A 432 4.26 2.55 -23.18
C VAL A 432 4.43 1.48 -22.12
N PHE A 433 3.43 0.61 -21.95
CA PHE A 433 3.40 -0.38 -20.88
C PHE A 433 4.55 -1.40 -20.96
N CYS A 434 4.95 -1.83 -22.17
CA CYS A 434 6.04 -2.80 -22.33
C CYS A 434 7.35 -2.37 -21.66
N PHE A 435 7.59 -1.08 -21.49
CA PHE A 435 8.79 -0.57 -20.83
C PHE A 435 8.51 -0.06 -19.41
N THR A 436 7.35 0.55 -19.15
CA THR A 436 7.01 1.06 -17.82
C THR A 436 6.82 -0.03 -16.77
N ILE A 437 6.57 -1.29 -17.18
CA ILE A 437 6.50 -2.43 -16.24
C ILE A 437 7.81 -2.63 -15.45
N PHE A 438 8.96 -2.29 -16.04
CA PHE A 438 10.24 -2.36 -15.34
C PHE A 438 10.34 -1.35 -14.19
N VAL A 439 9.59 -0.24 -14.24
CA VAL A 439 9.50 0.67 -13.09
C VAL A 439 8.94 -0.05 -11.86
N ALA A 440 8.00 -1.00 -12.03
CA ALA A 440 7.50 -1.78 -10.91
C ALA A 440 8.60 -2.63 -10.27
N LEU A 441 9.45 -3.29 -11.07
CA LEU A 441 10.60 -4.06 -10.56
C LEU A 441 11.54 -3.18 -9.73
N PHE A 442 11.94 -2.02 -10.25
CA PHE A 442 12.84 -1.10 -9.55
C PHE A 442 12.19 -0.42 -8.34
N ARG A 443 10.88 -0.11 -8.38
CA ARG A 443 10.11 0.33 -7.21
C ARG A 443 10.09 -0.75 -6.13
N CYS A 444 9.98 -2.03 -6.48
CA CYS A 444 10.09 -3.14 -5.52
C CYS A 444 11.47 -3.18 -4.86
N MET A 445 12.56 -3.04 -5.63
CA MET A 445 13.91 -2.97 -5.09
C MET A 445 14.10 -1.76 -4.17
N PHE A 446 13.60 -0.60 -4.59
CA PHE A 446 13.63 0.65 -3.82
C PHE A 446 12.91 0.51 -2.49
N THR A 447 11.66 0.03 -2.48
CA THR A 447 10.87 -0.17 -1.26
C THR A 447 11.52 -1.16 -0.30
N THR A 448 12.09 -2.24 -0.83
CA THR A 448 12.81 -3.25 -0.07
C THR A 448 14.08 -2.69 0.56
N SER A 449 14.90 -1.97 -0.21
CA SER A 449 16.15 -1.37 0.28
C SER A 449 15.90 -0.35 1.41
N ILE A 450 14.86 0.48 1.27
CA ILE A 450 14.44 1.42 2.31
C ILE A 450 13.97 0.69 3.56
N SER A 451 13.11 -0.32 3.42
CA SER A 451 12.57 -1.07 4.55
C SER A 451 13.66 -1.77 5.35
N ILE A 452 14.66 -2.33 4.66
CA ILE A 452 15.84 -2.94 5.29
C ILE A 452 16.69 -1.88 6.00
N ALA A 453 17.00 -0.76 5.36
CA ALA A 453 17.78 0.32 5.96
C ALA A 453 17.08 0.92 7.20
N GLN A 454 15.75 1.04 7.17
CA GLN A 454 14.94 1.43 8.34
C GLN A 454 15.00 0.39 9.47
N SER A 455 14.97 -0.91 9.12
CA SER A 455 15.12 -2.01 10.10
C SER A 455 16.48 -1.99 10.82
N LEU A 456 17.51 -1.46 10.13
CA LEU A 456 18.86 -1.25 10.67
C LEU A 456 19.03 0.13 11.34
N ASN A 457 17.94 0.88 11.59
CA ASN A 457 17.95 2.23 12.18
C ASN A 457 18.74 3.29 11.37
N LYS A 458 18.93 3.11 10.05
CA LYS A 458 19.71 4.01 9.18
C LYS A 458 18.84 5.09 8.52
N PHE A 459 17.97 5.75 9.29
CA PHE A 459 16.98 6.73 8.76
C PHE A 459 17.59 7.90 8.00
N LYS A 460 18.71 8.46 8.46
CA LYS A 460 19.41 9.57 7.77
C LYS A 460 19.83 9.17 6.35
N ASN A 461 20.33 7.94 6.22
CA ASN A 461 20.79 7.42 4.94
C ASN A 461 19.63 7.11 3.98
N VAL A 462 18.51 6.65 4.51
CA VAL A 462 17.26 6.52 3.74
C VAL A 462 16.85 7.85 3.13
N PHE A 463 16.85 8.92 3.94
CA PHE A 463 16.53 10.26 3.46
C PHE A 463 17.48 10.73 2.36
N LEU A 464 18.79 10.54 2.56
CA LEU A 464 19.81 10.87 1.55
C LEU A 464 19.61 10.08 0.26
N SER A 465 19.31 8.78 0.34
CA SER A 465 19.06 7.95 -0.85
C SER A 465 17.83 8.39 -1.64
N ILE A 466 16.79 8.85 -0.96
CA ILE A 466 15.60 9.40 -1.60
C ILE A 466 15.94 10.68 -2.37
N ILE A 467 16.64 11.60 -1.72
CA ILE A 467 17.03 12.88 -2.34
C ILE A 467 17.91 12.64 -3.56
N THR A 468 18.96 11.81 -3.43
CA THR A 468 19.87 11.52 -4.55
C THR A 468 19.13 10.92 -5.75
N GLY A 469 18.20 9.99 -5.52
CA GLY A 469 17.39 9.41 -6.59
C GLY A 469 16.47 10.41 -7.27
N ILE A 470 15.80 11.28 -6.50
CA ILE A 470 14.96 12.35 -7.04
C ILE A 470 15.78 13.33 -7.87
N LEU A 471 16.97 13.75 -7.40
CA LEU A 471 17.85 14.65 -8.11
C LEU A 471 18.32 14.03 -9.44
N VAL A 472 18.73 12.77 -9.45
CA VAL A 472 19.11 12.06 -10.68
C VAL A 472 17.95 12.04 -11.67
N LYS A 473 16.75 11.70 -11.22
CA LYS A 473 15.56 11.73 -12.08
C LYS A 473 15.30 13.13 -12.63
N LEU A 474 15.31 14.16 -11.78
CA LEU A 474 15.02 15.54 -12.18
C LEU A 474 15.99 16.03 -13.25
N ILE A 475 17.29 15.76 -13.08
CA ILE A 475 18.35 16.18 -14.01
C ILE A 475 18.25 15.40 -15.32
N LEU A 476 17.99 14.09 -15.26
CA LEU A 476 18.04 13.23 -16.45
C LEU A 476 16.71 13.14 -17.21
N GLN A 477 15.59 13.56 -16.62
CA GLN A 477 14.25 13.36 -17.20
C GLN A 477 14.14 13.93 -18.63
N VAL A 478 14.40 15.19 -18.81
CA VAL A 478 14.30 15.87 -20.10
C VAL A 478 15.43 15.44 -21.06
N PRO A 479 16.72 15.43 -20.66
CA PRO A 479 17.81 14.94 -21.51
C PRO A 479 17.60 13.53 -22.06
N MET A 480 17.07 12.59 -21.27
CA MET A 480 16.82 11.22 -21.74
C MET A 480 15.69 11.14 -22.77
N ILE A 481 14.65 11.96 -22.66
CA ILE A 481 13.59 12.04 -23.68
C ILE A 481 14.19 12.50 -25.02
N TYR A 482 15.00 13.55 -25.02
CA TYR A 482 15.67 14.03 -26.24
C TYR A 482 16.69 13.03 -26.79
N LEU A 483 17.47 12.38 -25.91
CA LEU A 483 18.44 11.36 -26.31
C LEU A 483 17.76 10.19 -27.02
N PHE A 484 16.68 9.66 -26.46
CA PHE A 484 15.93 8.55 -27.06
C PHE A 484 15.32 8.95 -28.40
N ASN A 485 14.84 10.19 -28.53
CA ASN A 485 14.38 10.71 -29.81
C ASN A 485 15.52 10.78 -30.85
N LYS A 486 16.70 11.27 -30.46
CA LYS A 486 17.85 11.40 -31.34
C LYS A 486 18.39 10.08 -31.88
N ILE A 487 18.37 9.02 -31.04
CA ILE A 487 18.81 7.67 -31.43
C ILE A 487 17.70 6.81 -32.08
N GLY A 488 16.56 7.43 -32.44
CA GLY A 488 15.46 6.74 -33.13
C GLY A 488 14.61 5.82 -32.25
N LEU A 489 14.79 5.86 -30.92
CA LEU A 489 13.94 5.15 -29.97
C LEU A 489 12.70 5.97 -29.61
N ARG A 490 11.76 5.35 -28.95
CA ARG A 490 10.53 6.02 -28.49
C ARG A 490 10.85 7.02 -27.38
N PRO A 491 10.65 8.34 -27.56
CA PRO A 491 11.07 9.36 -26.62
C PRO A 491 10.51 9.19 -25.20
N PHE A 492 9.27 8.73 -25.07
CA PHE A 492 8.64 8.48 -23.76
C PHE A 492 9.30 7.34 -22.97
N TRP A 493 10.04 6.43 -23.61
CA TRP A 493 10.87 5.47 -22.89
C TRP A 493 12.06 6.14 -22.19
N GLY A 494 12.55 7.26 -22.73
CA GLY A 494 13.58 8.07 -22.07
C GLY A 494 13.15 8.57 -20.69
N ALA A 495 11.90 9.04 -20.55
CA ALA A 495 11.34 9.43 -19.25
C ALA A 495 11.30 8.25 -18.26
N THR A 496 10.85 7.09 -18.74
CA THR A 496 10.83 5.86 -17.95
C THR A 496 12.26 5.45 -17.56
N PHE A 497 13.22 5.56 -18.46
CA PHE A 497 14.63 5.24 -18.20
C PHE A 497 15.24 6.16 -17.13
N ALA A 498 14.95 7.46 -17.18
CA ALA A 498 15.35 8.40 -16.12
C ALA A 498 14.78 8.00 -14.74
N THR A 499 13.52 7.50 -14.70
CA THR A 499 12.93 6.94 -13.49
C THR A 499 13.70 5.71 -12.99
N LEU A 500 14.08 4.79 -13.89
CA LEU A 500 14.87 3.62 -13.52
C LEU A 500 16.23 4.01 -12.95
N LEU A 501 16.93 4.98 -13.57
CA LEU A 501 18.21 5.49 -13.08
C LEU A 501 18.09 6.14 -11.70
N GLY A 502 17.08 6.97 -11.48
CA GLY A 502 16.83 7.58 -10.17
C GLY A 502 16.56 6.53 -9.06
N LEU A 503 15.69 5.55 -9.34
CA LEU A 503 15.41 4.46 -8.40
C LEU A 503 16.66 3.60 -8.15
N THR A 504 17.43 3.29 -9.19
CA THR A 504 18.69 2.54 -9.08
C THR A 504 19.70 3.27 -8.19
N THR A 505 19.88 4.58 -8.38
CA THR A 505 20.76 5.40 -7.54
C THR A 505 20.34 5.33 -6.07
N SER A 506 19.04 5.43 -5.78
CA SER A 506 18.54 5.28 -4.42
C SER A 506 18.82 3.88 -3.84
N VAL A 507 18.61 2.83 -4.64
CA VAL A 507 18.90 1.44 -4.21
C VAL A 507 20.38 1.26 -3.93
N ILE A 508 21.27 1.72 -4.81
CA ILE A 508 22.73 1.61 -4.65
C ILE A 508 23.16 2.37 -3.39
N THR A 509 22.69 3.60 -3.18
CA THR A 509 23.00 4.38 -1.97
C THR A 509 22.61 3.62 -0.69
N ASN A 510 21.42 3.03 -0.65
CA ASN A 510 21.00 2.22 0.49
C ASN A 510 21.83 0.94 0.63
N LEU A 511 22.13 0.24 -0.46
CA LEU A 511 22.95 -1.00 -0.44
C LEU A 511 24.36 -0.73 0.07
N VAL A 512 24.99 0.41 -0.28
CA VAL A 512 26.30 0.81 0.26
C VAL A 512 26.25 0.95 1.79
N VAL A 513 25.19 1.56 2.32
CA VAL A 513 25.01 1.74 3.77
C VAL A 513 24.70 0.41 4.47
N ILE A 514 23.84 -0.41 3.87
CA ILE A 514 23.53 -1.75 4.39
C ILE A 514 24.82 -2.59 4.42
N ASN A 515 25.63 -2.55 3.34
CA ASN A 515 26.89 -3.27 3.25
C ASN A 515 27.89 -2.86 4.35
N LYS A 516 28.06 -1.56 4.58
CA LYS A 516 28.91 -1.05 5.68
C LYS A 516 28.45 -1.52 7.07
N THR A 517 27.16 -1.91 7.21
CA THR A 517 26.60 -2.35 8.50
C THR A 517 26.70 -3.86 8.69
N VAL A 518 26.54 -4.64 7.62
CA VAL A 518 26.31 -6.10 7.69
C VAL A 518 27.37 -6.91 6.91
N ASN A 519 28.25 -6.28 6.14
CA ASN A 519 29.26 -6.91 5.28
C ASN A 519 28.64 -7.95 4.31
N LEU A 520 27.86 -7.47 3.33
CA LEU A 520 27.22 -8.32 2.32
C LEU A 520 28.27 -9.01 1.44
N ASP A 521 28.01 -10.26 1.07
CA ASP A 521 28.84 -11.00 0.13
C ASP A 521 28.27 -10.89 -1.28
N PHE A 522 28.65 -9.83 -1.98
CA PHE A 522 28.18 -9.60 -3.34
C PHE A 522 28.56 -10.72 -4.31
N LYS A 523 29.71 -11.39 -4.11
CA LYS A 523 30.17 -12.48 -4.99
C LYS A 523 29.24 -13.69 -4.88
N GLU A 524 28.92 -14.09 -3.66
CA GLU A 524 27.98 -15.19 -3.42
C GLU A 524 26.56 -14.80 -3.85
N TYR A 525 26.15 -13.57 -3.60
CA TYR A 525 24.86 -13.04 -4.02
C TYR A 525 24.70 -13.09 -5.54
N PHE A 526 25.65 -12.58 -6.32
CA PHE A 526 25.61 -12.63 -7.78
C PHE A 526 25.63 -14.06 -8.30
N LYS A 527 26.41 -14.97 -7.71
CA LYS A 527 26.42 -16.39 -8.07
C LYS A 527 25.02 -17.02 -7.91
N LYS A 528 24.32 -16.72 -6.83
CA LYS A 528 22.93 -17.18 -6.62
C LYS A 528 21.97 -16.52 -7.60
N MET A 529 22.15 -15.25 -7.90
CA MET A 529 21.34 -14.54 -8.89
C MET A 529 21.46 -15.15 -10.28
N PHE A 530 22.64 -15.51 -10.73
CA PHE A 530 22.87 -16.18 -12.03
C PHE A 530 22.12 -17.50 -12.15
N LYS A 531 21.89 -18.23 -11.06
CA LYS A 531 21.14 -19.50 -11.08
C LYS A 531 19.67 -19.31 -11.52
N PHE A 532 19.05 -18.16 -11.33
CA PHE A 532 17.68 -17.89 -11.83
C PHE A 532 17.64 -16.95 -13.04
N VAL A 533 18.70 -16.21 -13.32
CA VAL A 533 18.81 -15.38 -14.53
C VAL A 533 18.87 -16.26 -15.78
N TYR A 534 19.59 -17.38 -15.74
CA TYR A 534 19.63 -18.34 -16.85
C TYR A 534 18.24 -18.90 -17.21
N PRO A 535 17.43 -19.43 -16.26
CA PRO A 535 16.04 -19.80 -16.51
C PRO A 535 15.17 -18.65 -17.05
N LEU A 536 15.42 -17.43 -16.58
CA LEU A 536 14.72 -16.24 -17.06
C LEU A 536 15.02 -15.97 -18.54
N ILE A 537 16.30 -16.04 -18.93
CA ILE A 537 16.70 -15.85 -20.33
C ILE A 537 16.05 -16.91 -21.23
N LEU A 538 16.06 -18.18 -20.81
CA LEU A 538 15.39 -19.25 -21.57
C LEU A 538 13.89 -19.02 -21.67
N MET A 539 13.23 -18.57 -20.59
CA MET A 539 11.82 -18.19 -20.63
C MET A 539 11.58 -17.07 -21.67
N ILE A 540 12.39 -16.01 -21.65
CA ILE A 540 12.28 -14.90 -22.61
C ILE A 540 12.44 -15.38 -24.04
N ILE A 541 13.46 -16.19 -24.32
CA ILE A 541 13.72 -16.76 -25.66
C ILE A 541 12.51 -17.58 -26.10
N THR A 542 12.05 -18.51 -25.27
CA THR A 542 10.92 -19.39 -25.62
C THR A 542 9.64 -18.60 -25.88
N LEU A 543 9.33 -17.61 -25.04
CA LEU A 543 8.15 -16.77 -25.26
C LEU A 543 8.25 -15.93 -26.55
N ASN A 544 9.46 -15.49 -26.94
CA ASN A 544 9.64 -14.78 -28.21
C ASN A 544 9.59 -15.72 -29.42
N VAL A 545 10.14 -16.94 -29.33
CA VAL A 545 9.99 -17.97 -30.37
C VAL A 545 8.52 -18.35 -30.52
N MET A 546 7.81 -18.51 -29.42
CA MET A 546 6.37 -18.82 -29.44
C MET A 546 5.53 -17.78 -30.19
N LYS A 547 5.96 -16.49 -30.22
CA LYS A 547 5.28 -15.46 -31.03
C LYS A 547 5.29 -15.73 -32.53
N ILE A 548 6.24 -16.51 -33.03
CA ILE A 548 6.33 -16.88 -34.45
C ILE A 548 5.20 -17.84 -34.80
N PHE A 549 4.90 -18.78 -33.91
CA PHE A 549 3.88 -19.81 -34.11
C PHE A 549 2.47 -19.35 -33.67
N ILE A 550 2.41 -18.59 -32.59
CA ILE A 550 1.16 -18.08 -32.02
C ILE A 550 1.31 -16.55 -31.91
N PRO A 551 0.97 -15.79 -32.97
CA PRO A 551 1.15 -14.34 -32.97
C PRO A 551 0.27 -13.68 -31.91
N LEU A 552 0.81 -12.64 -31.25
CA LEU A 552 0.10 -11.88 -30.22
C LEU A 552 -0.91 -10.90 -30.85
N ASN A 553 -1.78 -11.42 -31.73
CA ASN A 553 -2.83 -10.60 -32.36
C ASN A 553 -3.94 -10.33 -31.35
N THR A 554 -4.20 -9.06 -31.10
CA THR A 554 -5.15 -8.59 -30.08
C THR A 554 -6.54 -8.30 -30.68
N THR A 555 -7.07 -9.25 -31.46
CA THR A 555 -8.45 -9.16 -31.96
C THR A 555 -9.43 -9.62 -30.88
N GLY A 556 -9.90 -8.66 -30.08
CA GLY A 556 -10.87 -8.92 -29.01
C GLY A 556 -10.26 -9.25 -27.63
N ARG A 557 -11.03 -8.97 -26.59
CA ARG A 557 -10.61 -9.14 -25.19
C ARG A 557 -10.45 -10.60 -24.79
N LEU A 558 -11.36 -11.48 -25.21
CA LEU A 558 -11.32 -12.91 -24.89
C LEU A 558 -10.06 -13.57 -25.43
N ASN A 559 -9.71 -13.34 -26.71
CA ASN A 559 -8.48 -13.84 -27.31
C ASN A 559 -7.24 -13.36 -26.55
N SER A 560 -7.23 -12.10 -26.13
CA SER A 560 -6.14 -11.55 -25.32
C SER A 560 -6.00 -12.26 -23.97
N ILE A 561 -7.10 -12.59 -23.31
CA ILE A 561 -7.09 -13.33 -22.04
C ILE A 561 -6.54 -14.76 -22.27
N VAL A 562 -6.99 -15.44 -23.31
CA VAL A 562 -6.50 -16.79 -23.67
C VAL A 562 -4.99 -16.75 -23.95
N LEU A 563 -4.50 -15.77 -24.72
CA LEU A 563 -3.08 -15.58 -24.97
C LEU A 563 -2.27 -15.35 -23.68
N ILE A 564 -2.78 -14.51 -22.76
CA ILE A 564 -2.14 -14.25 -21.46
C ILE A 564 -2.02 -15.57 -20.66
N ILE A 565 -3.07 -16.38 -20.64
CA ILE A 565 -3.07 -17.66 -19.91
C ILE A 565 -2.07 -18.63 -20.54
N ILE A 566 -2.10 -18.82 -21.84
CA ILE A 566 -1.21 -19.77 -22.55
C ILE A 566 0.26 -19.37 -22.35
N TYR A 567 0.62 -18.14 -22.69
CA TYR A 567 1.99 -17.64 -22.54
C TYR A 567 2.43 -17.60 -21.08
N GLY A 568 1.53 -17.19 -20.17
CA GLY A 568 1.79 -17.16 -18.74
C GLY A 568 2.09 -18.55 -18.16
N LEU A 569 1.29 -19.57 -18.55
CA LEU A 569 1.51 -20.96 -18.12
C LEU A 569 2.82 -21.51 -18.68
N VAL A 570 3.10 -21.32 -19.97
CA VAL A 570 4.35 -21.78 -20.59
C VAL A 570 5.56 -21.11 -19.93
N GLY A 571 5.52 -19.79 -19.79
CA GLY A 571 6.61 -19.04 -19.15
C GLY A 571 6.85 -19.46 -17.70
N ALA A 572 5.78 -19.61 -16.91
CA ALA A 572 5.86 -20.08 -15.54
C ALA A 572 6.42 -21.51 -15.46
N LEU A 573 5.92 -22.41 -16.31
CA LEU A 573 6.37 -23.82 -16.35
C LEU A 573 7.88 -23.90 -16.64
N ILE A 574 8.37 -23.20 -17.64
CA ILE A 574 9.81 -23.20 -17.98
C ILE A 574 10.64 -22.63 -16.84
N TYR A 575 10.26 -21.47 -16.33
CA TYR A 575 11.00 -20.79 -15.27
C TYR A 575 11.06 -21.63 -13.99
N PHE A 576 9.91 -22.12 -13.51
CA PHE A 576 9.85 -22.90 -12.27
C PHE A 576 10.50 -24.28 -12.41
N THR A 577 10.31 -24.99 -13.53
CA THR A 577 10.95 -26.30 -13.72
C THR A 577 12.48 -26.19 -13.72
N LEU A 578 13.04 -25.19 -14.39
CA LEU A 578 14.49 -24.99 -14.44
C LEU A 578 15.05 -24.51 -13.08
N THR A 579 14.35 -23.62 -12.38
CA THR A 579 14.79 -23.14 -11.05
C THR A 579 14.67 -24.21 -9.97
N ILE A 580 13.72 -25.13 -10.10
CA ILE A 580 13.60 -26.30 -9.22
C ILE A 580 14.75 -27.29 -9.50
N LYS A 581 15.06 -27.56 -10.79
CA LYS A 581 16.14 -28.48 -11.18
C LYS A 581 17.52 -28.00 -10.73
N ASN A 582 17.82 -26.71 -10.85
CA ASN A 582 19.12 -26.14 -10.42
C ASN A 582 19.19 -25.82 -8.91
N GLY A 583 18.16 -26.16 -8.14
CA GLY A 583 18.13 -26.08 -6.68
C GLY A 583 17.95 -24.70 -6.09
N ILE A 584 17.90 -23.62 -6.90
CA ILE A 584 17.78 -22.24 -6.38
C ILE A 584 16.44 -22.01 -5.67
N PHE A 585 15.35 -22.67 -6.12
CA PHE A 585 14.06 -22.60 -5.46
C PHE A 585 14.14 -23.04 -3.99
N LYS A 586 14.86 -24.15 -3.72
CA LYS A 586 15.09 -24.66 -2.37
C LYS A 586 15.95 -23.71 -1.53
N GLU A 587 16.99 -23.11 -2.12
CA GLU A 587 17.85 -22.12 -1.46
C GLU A 587 17.06 -20.88 -1.00
N ILE A 588 16.11 -20.41 -1.82
CA ILE A 588 15.31 -19.19 -1.55
C ILE A 588 14.17 -19.46 -0.57
N PHE A 589 13.36 -20.51 -0.78
CA PHE A 589 12.12 -20.76 -0.03
C PHE A 589 12.25 -21.78 1.10
N GLY A 590 13.37 -22.50 1.16
CA GLY A 590 13.67 -23.50 2.19
C GLY A 590 13.05 -24.89 1.93
N ASP A 591 13.57 -25.89 2.65
CA ASP A 591 13.21 -27.30 2.48
C ASP A 591 11.75 -27.65 2.77
N LYS A 592 11.11 -26.93 3.71
CA LYS A 592 9.73 -27.23 4.11
C LYS A 592 8.73 -26.99 2.97
N ILE A 593 8.87 -25.90 2.23
CA ILE A 593 8.01 -25.56 1.09
C ILE A 593 8.30 -26.51 -0.08
N PHE A 594 9.58 -26.79 -0.32
CA PHE A 594 9.99 -27.72 -1.36
C PHE A 594 9.42 -29.13 -1.16
N LYS A 595 9.49 -29.68 0.05
CA LYS A 595 8.92 -30.99 0.40
C LYS A 595 7.39 -31.02 0.24
N LYS A 596 6.70 -29.92 0.58
CA LYS A 596 5.23 -29.82 0.42
C LYS A 596 4.81 -29.84 -1.04
N LEU A 597 5.54 -29.14 -1.92
CA LEU A 597 5.29 -29.15 -3.38
C LEU A 597 5.57 -30.51 -4.01
N ARG A 598 6.58 -31.25 -3.51
CA ARG A 598 6.90 -32.60 -4.01
C ARG A 598 5.87 -33.64 -3.59
N LYS A 599 5.23 -33.49 -2.41
CA LYS A 599 4.14 -34.36 -1.94
C LYS A 599 2.83 -34.17 -2.72
N VAL A 600 2.63 -33.06 -3.39
CA VAL A 600 1.45 -32.81 -4.24
C VAL A 600 1.57 -33.49 -5.60
N LYS A 601 2.77 -33.99 -5.96
CA LYS A 601 3.05 -34.73 -7.21
C LYS A 601 2.92 -36.27 -7.09
N HIS A 602 2.63 -36.77 -5.91
CA HIS A 602 2.28 -38.15 -5.62
C HIS A 602 0.88 -38.18 -4.96
#